data_88d96fd44ceb3c6a6d97df9ae07b3717
#
_entry.id   88d96fd44ceb3c6a6d97df9ae07b3717
#
_cell.length_a   1.000
_cell.length_b   1.000
_cell.length_c   1.000
_cell.angle_alpha   90.00
_cell.angle_beta   90.00
_cell.angle_gamma   90.00
#
_symmetry.space_group_name_H-M   'P 1'
#
loop_
_entity.id
_entity.type
_entity.pdbx_description
1 polymer ?
#
loop_
_entity_poly.entity_id
_entity_poly.type
_entity_poly.pdbx_seq_one_letter_code
_entity_poly.pdbx_strand_id
1 'polypeptide(L)'
;MKISILLPYKENFSSQYAGAVSLFVNDVTKVSDYKKRIHIFGNTNSKVKLSRNYINLAFDKKIFKSNSKIYVKSFLDYQKKIQPDLIEVHNRPNYIKLIREDFKNRLFLFFHNDPLTMS
;
A
#
# COMPACT_ATOMS: atom_id res chain seq x y z
N MET A 1 6.42 16.56 4.45
CA MET A 1 5.67 15.39 4.96
C MET A 1 5.95 14.17 4.09
N LYS A 2 6.38 13.08 4.71
CA LYS A 2 6.58 11.80 4.01
C LYS A 2 5.33 10.95 4.16
N ILE A 3 4.84 10.42 3.05
CA ILE A 3 3.62 9.61 3.01
C ILE A 3 3.94 8.25 2.40
N SER A 4 3.55 7.18 3.08
CA SER A 4 3.60 5.82 2.54
C SER A 4 2.18 5.34 2.29
N ILE A 5 1.93 4.84 1.08
CA ILE A 5 0.63 4.30 0.68
C ILE A 5 0.76 2.80 0.50
N LEU A 6 -0.08 2.04 1.19
CA LEU A 6 -0.13 0.58 1.07
C LEU A 6 -1.36 0.18 0.28
N LEU A 7 -1.13 -0.43 -0.89
CA LEU A 7 -2.18 -1.00 -1.72
C LEU A 7 -2.60 -2.37 -1.18
N PRO A 8 -3.81 -2.84 -1.52
CA PRO A 8 -4.19 -4.21 -1.21
C PRO A 8 -3.21 -5.22 -1.80
N TYR A 9 -3.01 -6.34 -1.13
CA TYR A 9 -2.19 -7.42 -1.64
C TYR A 9 -2.69 -7.88 -3.02
N LYS A 10 -1.77 -8.03 -3.97
CA LYS A 10 -2.04 -8.39 -5.38
C LYS A 10 -2.81 -7.33 -6.18
N GLU A 11 -3.01 -6.13 -5.65
CA GLU A 11 -3.53 -5.02 -6.46
C GLU A 11 -2.51 -4.70 -7.56
N ASN A 12 -2.96 -4.67 -8.81
CA ASN A 12 -2.05 -4.51 -9.95
C ASN A 12 -1.76 -3.05 -10.26
N PHE A 13 -0.61 -2.56 -9.83
CA PHE A 13 -0.13 -1.20 -10.09
C PHE A 13 0.68 -1.18 -11.38
N SER A 14 -0.01 -1.40 -12.49
CA SER A 14 0.60 -1.56 -13.81
C SER A 14 -0.27 -0.92 -14.87
N SER A 15 0.36 -0.43 -15.95
CA SER A 15 -0.36 0.14 -17.10
C SER A 15 -1.15 -0.91 -17.89
N GLN A 16 -0.82 -2.20 -17.76
CA GLN A 16 -1.45 -3.25 -18.57
C GLN A 16 -2.77 -3.75 -18.00
N TYR A 17 -2.89 -3.94 -16.71
CA TYR A 17 -4.10 -4.47 -16.07
C TYR A 17 -4.31 -3.77 -14.74
N ALA A 18 -4.32 -2.43 -14.76
CA ALA A 18 -4.42 -1.65 -13.55
C ALA A 18 -5.75 -1.90 -12.82
N GLY A 19 -5.68 -2.20 -11.53
CA GLY A 19 -6.85 -2.22 -10.68
C GLY A 19 -7.39 -0.81 -10.44
N ALA A 20 -8.67 -0.72 -10.02
CA ALA A 20 -9.32 0.56 -9.79
C ALA A 20 -8.63 1.37 -8.68
N VAL A 21 -8.18 0.71 -7.61
CA VAL A 21 -7.45 1.36 -6.53
C VAL A 21 -6.12 1.92 -7.01
N SER A 22 -5.40 1.15 -7.84
CA SER A 22 -4.12 1.58 -8.41
C SER A 22 -4.26 2.81 -9.28
N LEU A 23 -5.29 2.86 -10.12
CA LEU A 23 -5.56 4.04 -10.96
C LEU A 23 -5.87 5.26 -10.12
N PHE A 24 -6.72 5.11 -9.11
CA PHE A 24 -7.07 6.20 -8.20
C PHE A 24 -5.83 6.74 -7.48
N VAL A 25 -5.04 5.86 -6.88
CA VAL A 25 -3.83 6.25 -6.15
C VAL A 25 -2.83 6.95 -7.06
N ASN A 26 -2.63 6.41 -8.27
CA ASN A 26 -1.72 7.02 -9.24
C ASN A 26 -2.18 8.42 -9.64
N ASP A 27 -3.47 8.59 -9.94
CA ASP A 27 -4.01 9.88 -10.38
C ASP A 27 -3.94 10.93 -9.27
N VAL A 28 -4.29 10.57 -8.04
CA VAL A 28 -4.21 11.49 -6.89
C VAL A 28 -2.76 11.86 -6.59
N THR A 29 -1.85 10.91 -6.65
CA THR A 29 -0.43 11.16 -6.37
C THR A 29 0.19 12.11 -7.39
N LYS A 30 -0.16 12.01 -8.67
CA LYS A 30 0.39 12.87 -9.72
C LYS A 30 0.11 14.35 -9.49
N VAL A 31 -1.04 14.67 -8.92
CA VAL A 31 -1.47 16.07 -8.70
C VAL A 31 -1.20 16.55 -7.28
N SER A 32 -0.65 15.71 -6.43
CA SER A 32 -0.35 16.07 -5.05
C SER A 32 0.86 17.00 -4.96
N ASP A 33 0.79 17.98 -4.05
CA ASP A 33 1.94 18.82 -3.72
C ASP A 33 3.08 18.04 -3.06
N TYR A 34 2.77 16.86 -2.52
CA TYR A 34 3.73 15.99 -1.84
C TYR A 34 4.24 14.85 -2.71
N LYS A 35 3.99 14.87 -4.02
CA LYS A 35 4.28 13.73 -4.91
C LYS A 35 5.71 13.19 -4.80
N LYS A 36 6.70 14.05 -4.56
CA LYS A 36 8.10 13.65 -4.39
C LYS A 36 8.39 12.97 -3.06
N ARG A 37 7.47 13.05 -2.11
CA ARG A 37 7.60 12.47 -0.77
C ARG A 37 6.60 11.35 -0.52
N ILE A 38 5.90 10.90 -1.56
CA ILE A 38 4.95 9.80 -1.51
C ILE A 38 5.64 8.55 -2.07
N HIS A 39 5.58 7.47 -1.30
CA HIS A 39 6.00 6.14 -1.76
C HIS A 39 4.79 5.24 -1.77
N ILE A 40 4.60 4.51 -2.86
CA ILE A 40 3.46 3.59 -3.05
C ILE A 40 4.00 2.17 -2.97
N PHE A 41 3.40 1.35 -2.11
CA PHE A 41 3.80 -0.02 -1.87
C PHE A 41 2.72 -0.98 -2.31
N GLY A 42 3.12 -2.04 -2.98
CA GLY A 42 2.20 -3.06 -3.46
C GLY A 42 2.91 -4.36 -3.79
N ASN A 43 2.16 -5.29 -4.35
CA ASN A 43 2.70 -6.55 -4.83
C ASN A 43 2.12 -6.81 -6.23
N THR A 44 2.83 -6.37 -7.26
CA THR A 44 2.44 -6.44 -8.66
C THR A 44 3.41 -7.34 -9.41
N ASN A 45 2.89 -8.25 -10.22
CA ASN A 45 3.71 -9.15 -11.03
C ASN A 45 4.21 -8.51 -12.33
N SER A 46 3.55 -7.48 -12.83
CA SER A 46 3.95 -6.82 -14.06
C SER A 46 5.26 -6.06 -13.91
N LYS A 47 6.06 -6.02 -14.97
CA LYS A 47 7.33 -5.26 -15.00
C LYS A 47 7.11 -3.76 -15.20
N VAL A 48 6.01 -3.36 -15.81
CA VAL A 48 5.73 -1.95 -16.14
C VAL A 48 4.82 -1.37 -15.07
N LYS A 49 5.37 -0.49 -14.23
CA LYS A 49 4.63 0.16 -13.14
C LYS A 49 4.02 1.48 -13.61
N LEU A 50 2.95 1.93 -12.93
CA LEU A 50 2.27 3.19 -13.26
C LEU A 50 3.10 4.42 -12.93
N SER A 51 3.98 4.36 -11.94
CA SER A 51 4.82 5.48 -11.55
C SER A 51 6.16 5.01 -10.99
N ARG A 52 7.13 5.95 -10.91
CA ARG A 52 8.48 5.67 -10.42
C ARG A 52 8.58 5.57 -8.90
N ASN A 53 7.62 6.13 -8.19
CA ASN A 53 7.62 6.10 -6.71
C ASN A 53 6.96 4.85 -6.14
N TYR A 54 6.80 3.83 -6.95
CA TYR A 54 6.26 2.53 -6.55
C TYR A 54 7.38 1.59 -6.09
N ILE A 55 7.15 0.93 -4.97
CA ILE A 55 8.05 -0.09 -4.42
C ILE A 55 7.29 -1.40 -4.34
N ASN A 56 7.80 -2.42 -5.00
CA ASN A 56 7.17 -3.74 -4.99
C ASN A 56 7.65 -4.54 -3.78
N LEU A 57 6.70 -5.08 -3.02
CA LEU A 57 6.99 -5.90 -1.85
C LEU A 57 6.98 -7.37 -2.26
N ALA A 58 8.16 -7.90 -2.53
CA ALA A 58 8.31 -9.32 -2.84
C ALA A 58 8.61 -10.10 -1.56
N PHE A 59 8.04 -11.30 -1.44
CA PHE A 59 8.28 -12.19 -0.31
C PHE A 59 7.98 -13.63 -0.68
N ASP A 60 8.60 -14.55 0.05
CA ASP A 60 8.33 -15.98 -0.12
C ASP A 60 7.09 -16.37 0.68
N LYS A 61 6.20 -17.14 0.05
CA LYS A 61 5.02 -17.67 0.73
C LYS A 61 5.44 -18.69 1.77
N LYS A 62 4.91 -18.54 2.99
CA LYS A 62 5.11 -19.49 4.07
C LYS A 62 3.83 -20.28 4.31
N ILE A 63 3.97 -21.59 4.52
CA ILE A 63 2.83 -22.51 4.59
C ILE A 63 1.88 -22.18 5.75
N PHE A 64 2.40 -21.73 6.88
CA PHE A 64 1.62 -21.53 8.11
C PHE A 64 1.36 -20.06 8.43
N LYS A 65 1.64 -19.14 7.52
CA LYS A 65 1.38 -17.71 7.73
C LYS A 65 0.47 -17.15 6.67
N SER A 66 -0.43 -16.26 7.08
CA SER A 66 -1.28 -15.53 6.17
C SER A 66 -0.42 -14.64 5.25
N ASN A 67 -0.75 -14.64 3.95
CA ASN A 67 -0.07 -13.78 2.98
C ASN A 67 -0.22 -12.30 3.33
N SER A 68 -1.37 -11.91 3.89
CA SER A 68 -1.59 -10.53 4.34
C SER A 68 -0.66 -10.13 5.46
N LYS A 69 -0.41 -11.01 6.44
CA LYS A 69 0.52 -10.73 7.53
C LYS A 69 1.94 -10.56 7.03
N ILE A 70 2.39 -11.43 6.13
CA ILE A 70 3.73 -11.37 5.54
C ILE A 70 3.87 -10.09 4.73
N TYR A 71 2.86 -9.76 3.95
CA TYR A 71 2.82 -8.57 3.12
C TYR A 71 2.93 -7.29 3.96
N VAL A 72 2.11 -7.17 5.00
CA VAL A 72 2.13 -6.00 5.90
C VAL A 72 3.45 -5.92 6.66
N LYS A 73 4.00 -7.05 7.10
CA LYS A 73 5.30 -7.06 7.76
C LYS A 73 6.42 -6.57 6.82
N SER A 74 6.41 -7.02 5.57
CA SER A 74 7.35 -6.55 4.56
C SER A 74 7.25 -5.04 4.35
N PHE A 75 6.03 -4.51 4.30
CA PHE A 75 5.79 -3.08 4.25
C PHE A 75 6.37 -2.35 5.46
N LEU A 76 6.13 -2.86 6.66
CA LEU A 76 6.60 -2.24 7.91
C LEU A 76 8.13 -2.22 8.00
N ASP A 77 8.80 -3.23 7.46
CA ASP A 77 10.26 -3.26 7.44
C ASP A 77 10.83 -2.07 6.63
N TYR A 78 10.20 -1.70 5.53
CA TYR A 78 10.57 -0.50 4.78
C TYR A 78 10.32 0.78 5.59
N GLN A 79 9.24 0.82 6.37
CA GLN A 79 8.86 2.02 7.11
C GLN A 79 9.85 2.35 8.23
N LYS A 80 10.56 1.38 8.74
CA LYS A 80 11.62 1.60 9.74
C LYS A 80 12.74 2.50 9.19
N LYS A 81 13.00 2.42 7.89
CA LYS A 81 14.00 3.25 7.21
C LYS A 81 13.43 4.57 6.75
N ILE A 82 12.23 4.56 6.19
CA ILE A 82 11.58 5.75 5.63
C ILE A 82 11.09 6.69 6.72
N GLN A 83 10.56 6.15 7.81
CA GLN A 83 9.95 6.90 8.92
C GLN A 83 8.90 7.89 8.41
N PRO A 84 7.80 7.39 7.82
CA PRO A 84 6.78 8.28 7.27
C PRO A 84 6.03 9.03 8.36
N ASP A 85 5.54 10.22 8.01
CA ASP A 85 4.65 10.99 8.88
C ASP A 85 3.22 10.45 8.83
N LEU A 86 2.86 9.84 7.70
CA LEU A 86 1.51 9.34 7.45
C LEU A 86 1.59 8.04 6.66
N ILE A 87 0.77 7.06 7.07
CA ILE A 87 0.52 5.85 6.29
C ILE A 87 -0.95 5.84 5.86
N GLU A 88 -1.19 5.60 4.57
CA GLU A 88 -2.52 5.40 4.00
C GLU A 88 -2.67 3.94 3.61
N VAL A 89 -3.77 3.32 4.05
CA VAL A 89 -4.15 1.96 3.68
C VAL A 89 -5.41 2.02 2.84
N HIS A 90 -5.44 1.31 1.73
CA HIS A 90 -6.57 1.32 0.81
C HIS A 90 -7.33 -0.01 0.82
N ASN A 91 -8.63 0.04 1.07
CA ASN A 91 -9.57 -1.09 0.99
C ASN A 91 -9.26 -2.32 1.85
N ARG A 92 -8.43 -2.18 2.89
CA ARG A 92 -8.07 -3.33 3.75
C ARG A 92 -8.05 -2.92 5.21
N PRO A 93 -9.24 -2.85 5.86
CA PRO A 93 -9.30 -2.48 7.28
C PRO A 93 -8.53 -3.44 8.19
N ASN A 94 -8.40 -4.70 7.79
CA ASN A 94 -7.66 -5.70 8.58
C ASN A 94 -6.16 -5.41 8.68
N TYR A 95 -5.60 -4.58 7.78
CA TYR A 95 -4.19 -4.19 7.87
C TYR A 95 -3.93 -3.19 9.00
N ILE A 96 -4.94 -2.42 9.40
CA ILE A 96 -4.80 -1.33 10.37
C ILE A 96 -4.26 -1.85 11.71
N LYS A 97 -4.82 -2.94 12.21
CA LYS A 97 -4.38 -3.52 13.48
C LYS A 97 -2.91 -3.97 13.41
N LEU A 98 -2.54 -4.63 12.32
CA LEU A 98 -1.17 -5.10 12.12
C LEU A 98 -0.18 -3.94 12.04
N ILE A 99 -0.54 -2.86 11.36
CA ILE A 99 0.32 -1.69 11.21
C ILE A 99 0.43 -0.95 12.53
N ARG A 100 -0.67 -0.80 13.27
CA ARG A 100 -0.69 -0.03 14.53
C ARG A 100 0.17 -0.65 15.62
N GLU A 101 0.48 -1.93 15.54
CA GLU A 101 1.38 -2.58 16.49
C GLU A 101 2.79 -1.95 16.46
N ASP A 102 3.26 -1.55 15.26
CA ASP A 102 4.62 -1.03 15.06
C ASP A 102 4.68 0.43 14.66
N PHE A 103 3.58 1.02 14.22
CA PHE A 103 3.53 2.41 13.75
C PHE A 103 2.53 3.20 14.57
N LYS A 104 3.00 4.27 15.22
CA LYS A 104 2.18 5.04 16.17
C LYS A 104 1.80 6.43 15.67
N ASN A 105 2.27 6.83 14.50
CA ASN A 105 1.94 8.11 13.90
C ASN A 105 0.61 8.03 13.12
N ARG A 106 0.32 8.98 12.24
CA ARG A 106 -0.96 9.09 11.53
C ARG A 106 -1.18 7.91 10.59
N LEU A 107 -2.36 7.30 10.70
CA LEU A 107 -2.73 6.13 9.93
C LEU A 107 -4.16 6.32 9.43
N PHE A 108 -4.35 6.38 8.10
CA PHE A 108 -5.64 6.58 7.46
C PHE A 108 -6.04 5.36 6.65
N LEU A 109 -7.33 5.05 6.70
CA LEU A 109 -7.93 3.98 5.91
C LEU A 109 -8.89 4.60 4.89
N PHE A 110 -8.66 4.31 3.61
CA PHE A 110 -9.52 4.75 2.52
C PHE A 110 -10.35 3.59 1.99
N PHE A 111 -11.65 3.79 1.90
CA PHE A 111 -12.57 2.83 1.28
C PHE A 111 -12.89 3.28 -0.13
N HIS A 112 -12.73 2.37 -1.09
CA HIS A 112 -13.14 2.58 -2.48
C HIS A 112 -14.48 1.93 -2.79
N ASN A 113 -14.92 1.02 -1.90
CA ASN A 113 -16.21 0.36 -1.96
C ASN A 113 -16.98 0.67 -0.68
N ASP A 114 -18.30 0.40 -0.68
CA ASP A 114 -19.10 0.52 0.54
C ASP A 114 -18.55 -0.44 1.60
N PRO A 115 -18.14 0.07 2.79
CA PRO A 115 -17.60 -0.78 3.84
C PRO A 115 -18.55 -1.89 4.29
N LEU A 116 -19.87 -1.69 4.17
CA LEU A 116 -20.87 -2.68 4.56
C LEU A 116 -20.93 -3.87 3.62
N THR A 117 -20.46 -3.72 2.38
CA THR A 117 -20.42 -4.79 1.38
C THR A 117 -19.07 -5.47 1.27
N MET A 118 -18.05 -4.98 1.97
CA MET A 118 -16.71 -5.58 1.98
C MET A 118 -16.70 -6.84 2.85
N SER A 119 -16.26 -7.92 2.27
CA SER A 119 -16.10 -9.18 2.98
C SER A 119 -14.70 -9.29 3.63
#